data_4f80ef48de8e20869d7773dd5fb2e34d
#
_entry.id   4f80ef48de8e20869d7773dd5fb2e34d
#
_cell.length_a   1.000
_cell.length_b   1.000
_cell.length_c   1.000
_cell.angle_alpha   90.00
_cell.angle_beta   90.00
_cell.angle_gamma   90.00
#
_symmetry.space_group_name_H-M   'P 1'
#
loop_
_entity.id
_entity.type
_entity.pdbx_description
1 polymer ?
#
loop_
_entity_poly.entity_id
_entity_poly.type
_entity_poly.pdbx_seq_one_letter_code
_entity_poly.pdbx_strand_id
1 'polypeptide(L)'
;MDLQALIASSVYLNREIEAKKQLHWSNDGRVKNAFVALDVELAEMANTSEWFKVWKVHRGKQDPDKTPRQTLLYEYVDAMDFYLLISNLKNWNHFVLKSQDDIEKIKQSKEENNLDKQYLAMKRMLFDAYFNHSGDSFNHSWRLFLKFGLVDFGYTEDEIET
;
A
#
# COMPACT_ATOMS: atom_id res chain seq x y z
N MET A 1 14.67 -2.50 4.14
CA MET A 1 13.69 -1.41 4.07
C MET A 1 13.39 -0.90 5.48
N ASP A 2 13.56 0.39 5.71
CA ASP A 2 13.34 0.99 7.03
C ASP A 2 11.88 1.36 7.23
N LEU A 3 11.07 0.36 7.56
CA LEU A 3 9.63 0.52 7.77
C LEU A 3 9.32 1.44 8.94
N GLN A 4 10.17 1.49 9.98
CA GLN A 4 9.95 2.35 11.12
C GLN A 4 10.09 3.83 10.74
N ALA A 5 11.09 4.18 9.95
CA ALA A 5 11.25 5.54 9.43
C ALA A 5 10.09 5.92 8.50
N LEU A 6 9.63 4.99 7.68
CA LEU A 6 8.50 5.22 6.79
C LEU A 6 7.20 5.47 7.58
N ILE A 7 6.95 4.72 8.64
CA ILE A 7 5.81 4.94 9.54
C ILE A 7 5.89 6.35 10.15
N ALA A 8 7.04 6.73 10.67
CA ALA A 8 7.22 8.05 11.28
C ALA A 8 6.95 9.18 10.29
N SER A 9 7.42 9.05 9.06
CA SER A 9 7.20 10.03 7.99
C SER A 9 5.71 10.14 7.61
N SER A 10 5.03 9.01 7.47
CA SER A 10 3.58 8.98 7.17
C SER A 10 2.76 9.64 8.26
N VAL A 11 3.05 9.34 9.51
CA VAL A 11 2.35 9.93 10.66
C VAL A 11 2.58 11.44 10.72
N TYR A 12 3.82 11.87 10.53
CA TYR A 12 4.16 13.28 10.51
C TYR A 12 3.41 14.03 9.42
N LEU A 13 3.43 13.51 8.20
CA LEU A 13 2.73 14.11 7.06
C LEU A 13 1.24 14.23 7.30
N ASN A 14 0.62 13.20 7.85
CA ASN A 14 -0.81 13.22 8.18
C ASN A 14 -1.15 14.27 9.22
N ARG A 15 -0.33 14.40 10.27
CA ARG A 15 -0.52 15.43 11.32
C ARG A 15 -0.39 16.84 10.74
N GLU A 16 0.58 17.05 9.85
CA GLU A 16 0.77 18.32 9.16
C GLU A 16 -0.47 18.69 8.32
N ILE A 17 -1.02 17.75 7.57
CA ILE A 17 -2.21 17.96 6.76
C ILE A 17 -3.42 18.28 7.64
N GLU A 18 -3.63 17.54 8.73
CA GLU A 18 -4.74 17.79 9.65
C GLU A 18 -4.65 19.18 10.29
N ALA A 19 -3.45 19.58 10.74
CA ALA A 19 -3.22 20.88 11.33
C ALA A 19 -3.45 22.00 10.33
N LYS A 20 -2.91 21.87 9.12
CA LYS A 20 -3.02 22.87 8.05
C LYS A 20 -4.45 23.05 7.56
N LYS A 21 -5.23 21.96 7.50
CA LYS A 21 -6.64 21.99 7.09
C LYS A 21 -7.60 22.18 8.26
N GLN A 22 -7.09 22.30 9.48
CA GLN A 22 -7.89 22.44 10.70
C GLN A 22 -8.93 21.30 10.85
N LEU A 23 -8.51 20.07 10.55
CA LEU A 23 -9.37 18.89 10.67
C LEU A 23 -9.40 18.41 12.11
N HIS A 24 -10.60 18.28 12.66
CA HIS A 24 -10.83 17.80 14.02
C HIS A 24 -11.68 16.51 13.95
N TRP A 25 -10.98 15.37 13.88
CA TRP A 25 -11.62 14.06 13.74
C TRP A 25 -11.61 13.33 15.08
N SER A 26 -12.61 12.49 15.28
CA SER A 26 -12.48 11.39 16.23
C SER A 26 -11.48 10.36 15.66
N ASN A 27 -10.91 9.52 16.53
CA ASN A 27 -10.04 8.44 16.05
C ASN A 27 -10.80 7.48 15.12
N ASP A 28 -12.05 7.17 15.45
CA ASP A 28 -12.90 6.34 14.60
C ASP A 28 -13.09 6.95 13.21
N GLY A 29 -13.31 8.27 13.14
CA GLY A 29 -13.42 8.97 11.86
C GLY A 29 -12.14 8.93 11.04
N ARG A 30 -10.96 9.09 11.68
CA ARG A 30 -9.66 8.96 11.02
C ARG A 30 -9.47 7.57 10.44
N VAL A 31 -9.80 6.54 11.21
CA VAL A 31 -9.66 5.14 10.78
C VAL A 31 -10.53 4.87 9.57
N LYS A 32 -11.80 5.22 9.62
CA LYS A 32 -12.71 5.01 8.48
C LYS A 32 -12.21 5.71 7.22
N ASN A 33 -11.81 6.98 7.37
CA ASN A 33 -11.30 7.77 6.25
C ASN A 33 -10.03 7.15 5.65
N ALA A 34 -9.11 6.70 6.51
CA ALA A 34 -7.86 6.08 6.06
C ALA A 34 -8.11 4.78 5.29
N PHE A 35 -9.06 3.95 5.72
CA PHE A 35 -9.43 2.73 4.98
C PHE A 35 -10.04 3.05 3.62
N VAL A 36 -10.90 4.07 3.54
CA VAL A 36 -11.45 4.50 2.24
C VAL A 36 -10.35 5.04 1.33
N ALA A 37 -9.47 5.86 1.87
CA ALA A 37 -8.35 6.42 1.10
C ALA A 37 -7.42 5.30 0.58
N LEU A 38 -7.12 4.32 1.42
CA LEU A 38 -6.32 3.18 1.00
C LEU A 38 -7.00 2.38 -0.11
N ASP A 39 -8.29 2.11 0.02
CA ASP A 39 -9.05 1.41 -1.01
C ASP A 39 -8.95 2.15 -2.35
N VAL A 40 -9.12 3.46 -2.34
CA VAL A 40 -9.03 4.29 -3.55
C VAL A 40 -7.61 4.27 -4.12
N GLU A 41 -6.58 4.42 -3.29
CA GLU A 41 -5.19 4.41 -3.75
C GLU A 41 -4.78 3.06 -4.35
N LEU A 42 -5.25 1.95 -3.77
CA LEU A 42 -5.03 0.63 -4.35
C LEU A 42 -5.70 0.50 -5.72
N ALA A 43 -6.90 1.07 -5.86
CA ALA A 43 -7.59 1.08 -7.15
C ALA A 43 -6.86 1.97 -8.17
N GLU A 44 -6.30 3.10 -7.76
CA GLU A 44 -5.48 3.96 -8.62
C GLU A 44 -4.20 3.26 -9.05
N MET A 45 -3.55 2.53 -8.15
CA MET A 45 -2.40 1.69 -8.47
C MET A 45 -2.75 0.67 -9.56
N ALA A 46 -3.86 -0.04 -9.40
CA ALA A 46 -4.33 -0.99 -10.41
C ALA A 46 -4.61 -0.30 -11.75
N ASN A 47 -5.30 0.84 -11.72
CA ASN A 47 -5.67 1.58 -12.90
C ASN A 47 -4.45 2.18 -13.62
N THR A 48 -3.40 2.52 -12.89
CA THR A 48 -2.15 3.03 -13.45
C THR A 48 -1.32 1.91 -14.07
N SER A 49 -1.21 0.77 -13.39
CA SER A 49 -0.54 -0.42 -13.93
C SER A 49 -1.25 -0.98 -15.16
N GLU A 50 -2.57 -0.99 -15.14
CA GLU A 50 -3.41 -1.54 -16.20
C GLU A 50 -3.23 -3.05 -16.44
N TRP A 51 -2.63 -3.80 -15.51
CA TRP A 51 -2.42 -5.25 -15.70
C TRP A 51 -3.72 -5.98 -16.06
N PHE A 52 -4.84 -5.54 -15.46
CA PHE A 52 -6.15 -6.19 -15.66
C PHE A 52 -6.79 -5.86 -17.00
N LYS A 53 -6.29 -4.85 -17.71
CA LYS A 53 -6.81 -4.43 -19.02
C LYS A 53 -6.28 -5.35 -20.12
N VAL A 54 -6.69 -6.60 -20.06
CA VAL A 54 -6.21 -7.65 -20.98
C VAL A 54 -6.54 -7.36 -22.45
N TRP A 55 -7.49 -6.47 -22.70
CA TRP A 55 -7.86 -6.01 -24.04
C TRP A 55 -6.90 -4.97 -24.62
N LYS A 56 -5.99 -4.42 -23.83
CA LYS A 56 -5.01 -3.43 -24.31
C LYS A 56 -3.70 -4.10 -24.73
N VAL A 57 -3.15 -3.65 -25.85
CA VAL A 57 -1.83 -4.11 -26.34
C VAL A 57 -0.71 -3.50 -25.49
N HIS A 58 -0.79 -2.18 -25.26
CA HIS A 58 0.19 -1.45 -24.44
C HIS A 58 -0.46 -1.03 -23.14
N ARG A 59 0.01 -1.60 -22.04
CA ARG A 59 -0.51 -1.35 -20.70
C ARG A 59 0.46 -0.49 -19.90
N GLY A 60 -0.11 0.28 -18.96
CA GLY A 60 0.63 1.17 -18.10
C GLY A 60 0.48 2.61 -18.52
N LYS A 61 0.07 3.44 -17.57
CA LYS A 61 -0.03 4.89 -17.77
C LYS A 61 1.33 5.54 -17.54
N GLN A 62 1.52 6.68 -18.18
CA GLN A 62 2.74 7.46 -18.06
C GLN A 62 2.39 8.93 -17.87
N ASP A 63 2.80 9.49 -16.74
CA ASP A 63 2.65 10.91 -16.47
C ASP A 63 3.72 11.71 -17.25
N PRO A 64 3.45 12.99 -17.53
CA PRO A 64 4.48 13.88 -18.08
C PRO A 64 5.73 13.86 -17.21
N ASP A 65 6.90 13.87 -17.83
CA ASP A 65 8.22 13.89 -17.19
C ASP A 65 8.56 12.65 -16.35
N LYS A 66 7.78 11.58 -16.47
CA LYS A 66 8.04 10.31 -15.77
C LYS A 66 8.02 9.14 -16.74
N THR A 67 8.74 8.07 -16.38
CA THR A 67 8.59 6.79 -17.07
C THR A 67 7.31 6.09 -16.57
N PRO A 68 6.77 5.10 -17.30
CA PRO A 68 5.66 4.28 -16.77
C PRO A 68 5.98 3.65 -15.42
N ARG A 69 7.21 3.18 -15.23
CA ARG A 69 7.67 2.59 -13.97
C ARG A 69 7.62 3.60 -12.82
N GLN A 70 8.09 4.83 -13.07
CA GLN A 70 8.03 5.91 -12.06
C GLN A 70 6.59 6.33 -11.75
N THR A 71 5.74 6.43 -12.78
CA THR A 71 4.33 6.77 -12.60
C THR A 71 3.63 5.77 -11.67
N LEU A 72 3.84 4.48 -11.91
CA LEU A 72 3.27 3.43 -11.06
C LEU A 72 3.87 3.45 -9.65
N LEU A 73 5.16 3.72 -9.51
CA LEU A 73 5.82 3.78 -8.21
C LEU A 73 5.19 4.84 -7.31
N TYR A 74 4.86 6.01 -7.85
CA TYR A 74 4.18 7.06 -7.08
C TYR A 74 2.84 6.58 -6.52
N GLU A 75 2.03 5.90 -7.33
CA GLU A 75 0.76 5.34 -6.89
C GLU A 75 0.95 4.24 -5.85
N TYR A 76 1.98 3.41 -6.02
CA TYR A 76 2.33 2.37 -5.04
C TYR A 76 2.72 2.99 -3.68
N VAL A 77 3.55 4.01 -3.69
CA VAL A 77 3.99 4.70 -2.47
C VAL A 77 2.82 5.43 -1.80
N ASP A 78 1.93 6.05 -2.57
CA ASP A 78 0.73 6.70 -2.02
C ASP A 78 -0.15 5.69 -1.27
N ALA A 79 -0.34 4.50 -1.84
CA ALA A 79 -1.07 3.43 -1.15
C ALA A 79 -0.32 2.96 0.11
N MET A 80 1.00 2.83 0.04
CA MET A 80 1.83 2.44 1.19
C MET A 80 1.63 3.41 2.36
N ASP A 81 1.60 4.70 2.10
CA ASP A 81 1.43 5.72 3.14
C ASP A 81 0.14 5.50 3.93
N PHE A 82 -0.95 5.09 3.28
CA PHE A 82 -2.20 4.80 3.98
C PHE A 82 -2.16 3.48 4.75
N TYR A 83 -1.45 2.45 4.27
CA TYR A 83 -1.20 1.25 5.09
C TYR A 83 -0.48 1.63 6.39
N LEU A 84 0.56 2.45 6.29
CA LEU A 84 1.36 2.86 7.44
C LEU A 84 0.55 3.73 8.40
N LEU A 85 -0.28 4.64 7.89
CA LEU A 85 -1.16 5.46 8.70
C LEU A 85 -2.16 4.60 9.48
N ILE A 86 -2.83 3.65 8.82
CA ILE A 86 -3.78 2.75 9.46
C ILE A 86 -3.07 1.93 10.55
N SER A 87 -1.88 1.41 10.24
CA SER A 87 -1.12 0.60 11.21
C SER A 87 -0.87 1.40 12.49
N ASN A 88 -0.52 2.67 12.37
CA ASN A 88 -0.31 3.53 13.52
C ASN A 88 -1.61 3.83 14.28
N LEU A 89 -2.68 4.15 13.56
CA LEU A 89 -3.98 4.49 14.16
C LEU A 89 -4.60 3.31 14.92
N LYS A 90 -4.38 2.08 14.43
CA LYS A 90 -4.93 0.85 15.02
C LYS A 90 -3.97 0.15 15.98
N ASN A 91 -2.79 0.72 16.23
CA ASN A 91 -1.73 0.06 17.00
C ASN A 91 -1.32 -1.30 16.43
N TRP A 92 -1.22 -1.38 15.10
CA TRP A 92 -0.84 -2.59 14.37
C TRP A 92 0.58 -2.51 13.80
N ASN A 93 1.41 -1.58 14.28
CA ASN A 93 2.78 -1.42 13.78
C ASN A 93 3.60 -2.71 13.86
N HIS A 94 3.37 -3.53 14.87
CA HIS A 94 4.04 -4.83 15.01
C HIS A 94 3.73 -5.80 13.87
N PHE A 95 2.60 -5.67 13.18
CA PHE A 95 2.31 -6.43 11.97
C PHE A 95 3.04 -5.90 10.74
N VAL A 96 3.21 -4.59 10.67
CA VAL A 96 3.82 -3.91 9.52
C VAL A 96 5.33 -4.00 9.56
N LEU A 97 5.93 -3.91 10.76
CA LEU A 97 7.37 -3.97 10.95
C LEU A 97 7.88 -5.39 10.66
N LYS A 98 8.32 -5.60 9.43
CA LYS A 98 8.87 -6.88 8.99
C LYS A 98 10.38 -6.91 9.24
N SER A 99 10.89 -8.06 9.69
CA SER A 99 12.32 -8.29 9.75
C SER A 99 12.89 -8.36 8.33
N GLN A 100 14.22 -8.19 8.21
CA GLN A 100 14.88 -8.34 6.91
C GLN A 100 14.67 -9.75 6.34
N ASP A 101 14.63 -10.77 7.20
CA ASP A 101 14.34 -12.14 6.78
C ASP A 101 12.94 -12.29 6.19
N ASP A 102 11.94 -11.64 6.79
CA ASP A 102 10.57 -11.64 6.25
C ASP A 102 10.50 -10.96 4.90
N ILE A 103 11.18 -9.82 4.75
CA ILE A 103 11.26 -9.11 3.47
C ILE A 103 11.92 -9.99 2.42
N GLU A 104 13.04 -10.64 2.76
CA GLU A 104 13.73 -11.56 1.84
C GLU A 104 12.84 -12.73 1.42
N LYS A 105 12.05 -13.28 2.34
CA LYS A 105 11.09 -14.35 2.01
C LYS A 105 10.03 -13.87 1.02
N ILE A 106 9.54 -12.64 1.19
CA ILE A 106 8.59 -12.04 0.23
C ILE A 106 9.27 -11.89 -1.13
N LYS A 107 10.48 -11.35 -1.19
CA LYS A 107 11.24 -11.16 -2.43
C LYS A 107 11.54 -12.47 -3.16
N GLN A 108 11.69 -13.57 -2.45
CA GLN A 108 11.91 -14.89 -3.02
C GLN A 108 10.63 -15.59 -3.46
N SER A 109 9.47 -15.04 -3.14
CA SER A 109 8.21 -15.63 -3.55
C SER A 109 8.04 -15.52 -5.07
N LYS A 110 7.26 -16.45 -5.61
CA LYS A 110 7.04 -16.55 -7.05
C LYS A 110 6.12 -15.43 -7.53
N GLU A 111 6.42 -14.86 -8.70
CA GLU A 111 5.49 -13.94 -9.34
C GLU A 111 4.12 -14.59 -9.51
N GLU A 112 3.08 -13.79 -9.26
CA GLU A 112 1.70 -14.26 -9.40
C GLU A 112 1.27 -14.13 -10.87
N ASN A 113 0.90 -15.25 -11.47
CA ASN A 113 0.41 -15.26 -12.85
C ASN A 113 -0.99 -14.61 -12.97
N ASN A 114 -1.73 -14.56 -11.88
CA ASN A 114 -3.06 -13.97 -11.83
C ASN A 114 -3.09 -12.84 -10.80
N LEU A 115 -2.70 -11.63 -11.23
CA LEU A 115 -2.70 -10.45 -10.38
C LEU A 115 -4.11 -10.02 -9.96
N ASP A 116 -5.13 -10.32 -10.75
CA ASP A 116 -6.52 -10.08 -10.37
C ASP A 116 -6.87 -10.85 -9.10
N LYS A 117 -6.50 -12.12 -9.05
CA LYS A 117 -6.71 -12.96 -7.86
C LYS A 117 -5.98 -12.40 -6.64
N GLN A 118 -4.72 -12.01 -6.80
CA GLN A 118 -3.92 -11.44 -5.71
C GLN A 118 -4.50 -10.11 -5.22
N TYR A 119 -4.92 -9.26 -6.14
CA TYR A 119 -5.56 -7.98 -5.83
C TYR A 119 -6.86 -8.17 -5.05
N LEU A 120 -7.73 -9.06 -5.51
CA LEU A 120 -8.99 -9.35 -4.83
C LEU A 120 -8.76 -9.93 -3.43
N ALA A 121 -7.78 -10.82 -3.27
CA ALA A 121 -7.41 -11.35 -1.95
C ALA A 121 -6.90 -10.24 -1.03
N MET A 122 -6.06 -9.34 -1.54
CA MET A 122 -5.55 -8.20 -0.78
C MET A 122 -6.68 -7.29 -0.30
N LYS A 123 -7.64 -6.98 -1.17
CA LYS A 123 -8.82 -6.17 -0.85
C LYS A 123 -9.73 -6.86 0.17
N ARG A 124 -9.97 -8.15 0.00
CA ARG A 124 -10.78 -8.93 0.96
C ARG A 124 -10.19 -8.87 2.35
N MET A 125 -8.88 -9.06 2.47
CA MET A 125 -8.20 -9.02 3.76
C MET A 125 -8.24 -7.61 4.35
N LEU A 126 -8.12 -6.58 3.52
CA LEU A 126 -8.23 -5.20 3.97
C LEU A 126 -9.62 -4.90 4.55
N PHE A 127 -10.68 -5.30 3.87
CA PHE A 127 -12.05 -5.09 4.34
C PHE A 127 -12.35 -5.92 5.59
N ASP A 128 -11.85 -7.15 5.66
CA ASP A 128 -11.98 -7.98 6.86
C ASP A 128 -11.27 -7.32 8.05
N ALA A 129 -10.11 -6.73 7.83
CA ALA A 129 -9.39 -5.98 8.85
C ALA A 129 -10.24 -4.85 9.43
N TYR A 130 -10.95 -4.13 8.58
CA TYR A 130 -11.82 -3.04 9.01
C TYR A 130 -13.07 -3.58 9.74
N PHE A 131 -13.85 -4.43 9.08
CA PHE A 131 -15.16 -4.86 9.59
C PHE A 131 -15.07 -5.76 10.81
N ASN A 132 -14.04 -6.61 10.89
CA ASN A 132 -13.84 -7.54 12.00
C ASN A 132 -12.72 -7.12 12.96
N HIS A 133 -12.17 -5.92 12.79
CA HIS A 133 -11.05 -5.41 13.60
C HIS A 133 -9.89 -6.40 13.68
N SER A 134 -9.58 -7.04 12.55
CA SER A 134 -8.60 -8.13 12.50
C SER A 134 -7.22 -7.62 12.08
N GLY A 135 -6.29 -7.56 13.03
CA GLY A 135 -4.89 -7.26 12.75
C GLY A 135 -4.22 -8.34 11.90
N ASP A 136 -4.61 -9.60 12.06
CA ASP A 136 -4.08 -10.70 11.22
C ASP A 136 -4.46 -10.52 9.75
N SER A 137 -5.70 -10.13 9.47
CA SER A 137 -6.15 -9.84 8.10
C SER A 137 -5.44 -8.63 7.53
N PHE A 138 -5.20 -7.59 8.35
CA PHE A 138 -4.41 -6.43 7.94
C PHE A 138 -2.97 -6.84 7.56
N ASN A 139 -2.35 -7.67 8.38
CA ASN A 139 -1.02 -8.20 8.10
C ASN A 139 -1.00 -8.99 6.78
N HIS A 140 -2.01 -9.81 6.52
CA HIS A 140 -2.11 -10.56 5.26
C HIS A 140 -2.23 -9.62 4.06
N SER A 141 -3.09 -8.61 4.15
CA SER A 141 -3.23 -7.57 3.12
C SER A 141 -1.90 -6.85 2.87
N TRP A 142 -1.21 -6.46 3.94
CA TRP A 142 0.09 -5.79 3.88
C TRP A 142 1.16 -6.65 3.19
N ARG A 143 1.23 -7.93 3.52
CA ARG A 143 2.17 -8.86 2.87
C ARG A 143 1.91 -9.00 1.38
N LEU A 144 0.65 -9.09 0.97
CA LEU A 144 0.28 -9.13 -0.45
C LEU A 144 0.64 -7.82 -1.15
N PHE A 145 0.45 -6.69 -0.48
CA PHE A 145 0.85 -5.38 -1.00
C PHE A 145 2.37 -5.30 -1.20
N LEU A 146 3.15 -5.73 -0.21
CA LEU A 146 4.62 -5.77 -0.35
C LEU A 146 5.05 -6.67 -1.50
N LYS A 147 4.39 -7.81 -1.67
CA LYS A 147 4.65 -8.71 -2.79
C LYS A 147 4.37 -8.04 -4.14
N PHE A 148 3.29 -7.28 -4.26
CA PHE A 148 3.01 -6.52 -5.48
C PHE A 148 4.20 -5.62 -5.85
N GLY A 149 4.72 -4.87 -4.90
CA GLY A 149 5.81 -3.94 -5.16
C GLY A 149 7.14 -4.62 -5.41
N LEU A 150 7.54 -5.50 -4.50
CA LEU A 150 8.89 -6.10 -4.50
C LEU A 150 9.04 -7.23 -5.51
N VAL A 151 7.97 -7.93 -5.89
CA VAL A 151 8.02 -9.09 -6.78
C VAL A 151 7.33 -8.78 -8.11
N ASP A 152 6.03 -8.49 -8.08
CA ASP A 152 5.23 -8.42 -9.32
C ASP A 152 5.56 -7.16 -10.14
N PHE A 153 5.75 -6.01 -9.50
CA PHE A 153 6.22 -4.79 -10.15
C PHE A 153 7.74 -4.71 -10.23
N GLY A 154 8.44 -5.48 -9.40
CA GLY A 154 9.89 -5.61 -9.43
C GLY A 154 10.63 -4.38 -8.92
N TYR A 155 10.07 -3.62 -7.97
CA TYR A 155 10.77 -2.51 -7.36
C TYR A 155 11.83 -3.00 -6.35
N THR A 156 12.92 -2.25 -6.25
CA THR A 156 13.89 -2.44 -5.18
C THR A 156 13.40 -1.74 -3.92
N GLU A 157 13.95 -2.14 -2.77
CA GLU A 157 13.67 -1.47 -1.50
C GLU A 157 14.07 0.00 -1.57
N ASP A 158 15.22 0.32 -2.19
CA ASP A 158 15.70 1.69 -2.35
C ASP A 158 14.75 2.55 -3.18
N GLU A 159 14.18 2.01 -4.25
CA GLU A 159 13.21 2.73 -5.06
C GLU A 159 11.97 3.12 -4.24
N ILE A 160 11.51 2.22 -3.38
CA ILE A 160 10.33 2.45 -2.55
C ILE A 160 10.62 3.49 -1.45
N GLU A 161 11.81 3.46 -0.87
CA GLU A 161 12.19 4.38 0.21
C GLU A 161 12.48 5.80 -0.26
N THR A 162 12.80 5.97 -1.52
CA THR A 162 13.11 7.28 -2.08
C THR A 162 11.85 8.06 -2.44
#